data_7a30d802727a78fd185cf923692698c9
#
_entry.id   7a30d802727a78fd185cf923692698c9
#
_cell.length_a   1.000
_cell.length_b   1.000
_cell.length_c   1.000
_cell.angle_alpha   90.00
_cell.angle_beta   90.00
_cell.angle_gamma   90.00
#
_symmetry.space_group_name_H-M   'P 1'
#
loop_
_entity.id
_entity.type
_entity.pdbx_description
1 polymer ?
#
loop_
_entity_poly.entity_id
_entity_poly.type
_entity_poly.pdbx_seq_one_letter_code
_entity_poly.pdbx_strand_id
1 'polypeptide(L)'
;MKRIIILIAIAFAALPLALSCRREAPAGTEAFLLEFTMPEEFHSNAFYAGQKVYLRGGVDYEFETDICGMVTVPSVVPGIYDIVTGMELTGAQYKALLKEPAAVEDNARVMVGVSLMNQKIFEAEDFKISLTAAVLKGLLISKVYYSGTRDNMDRTYTTDSYVEIFNNSDEVLYIDGKYLGLAESVSPAAYPAKDNPDSIYMRQIVRFPGGGTDYPVQPGGSIVVAAKSARNHIESAATSVDLSHADFEVKPIEGSGNPDVPMLPLISNSTNIQVLNLISGGPNAVVLFETDEDVLSWPEVYQRGKTSGEMFRRIHKSVVIDGVECLRKPAQTAPDVNTKRLQGDIDAGYAVITAVNGYNHESVERKVSRTEGGRVYLMDTNNSSADFTVCTDPTPRNYEKEGLR
;
A
#
# COMPACT_ATOMS: atom_id res chain seq x y z
N MET A 1 43.37 65.70 14.50
CA MET A 1 41.93 65.70 14.15
C MET A 1 41.57 64.99 12.83
N LYS A 2 42.49 64.43 12.06
CA LYS A 2 42.13 63.69 10.76
C LYS A 2 42.01 62.17 10.86
N ARG A 3 42.31 61.56 12.02
CA ARG A 3 42.27 60.08 12.21
C ARG A 3 41.00 59.57 12.86
N ILE A 4 40.17 60.41 13.42
CA ILE A 4 38.90 60.02 14.08
C ILE A 4 37.70 59.97 13.09
N ILE A 5 37.76 60.71 11.99
CA ILE A 5 36.70 60.77 11.00
C ILE A 5 36.63 59.51 10.09
N ILE A 6 37.78 58.82 9.92
CA ILE A 6 37.83 57.62 9.07
C ILE A 6 37.26 56.39 9.78
N LEU A 7 37.29 56.31 11.10
CA LEU A 7 36.74 55.19 11.87
C LEU A 7 35.20 55.21 12.00
N ILE A 8 34.58 56.38 11.90
CA ILE A 8 33.12 56.54 11.96
C ILE A 8 32.48 56.21 10.60
N ALA A 9 33.18 56.47 9.49
CA ALA A 9 32.68 56.13 8.14
C ALA A 9 32.67 54.62 7.85
N ILE A 10 33.55 53.83 8.46
CA ILE A 10 33.62 52.37 8.30
C ILE A 10 32.52 51.66 9.13
N ALA A 11 32.12 52.23 10.27
CA ALA A 11 31.05 51.68 11.11
C ALA A 11 29.66 51.86 10.51
N PHE A 12 29.45 52.85 9.64
CA PHE A 12 28.16 53.09 8.97
C PHE A 12 27.99 52.31 7.63
N ALA A 13 29.07 51.81 7.04
CA ALA A 13 29.00 51.01 5.82
C ALA A 13 28.75 49.49 6.07
N ALA A 14 28.90 49.03 7.33
CA ALA A 14 28.68 47.63 7.68
C ALA A 14 27.27 47.32 8.21
N LEU A 15 26.40 48.31 8.38
CA LEU A 15 25.06 48.14 8.94
C LEU A 15 23.96 47.71 7.95
N PRO A 16 24.08 47.88 6.62
CA PRO A 16 23.01 47.40 5.71
C PRO A 16 23.14 45.96 5.26
N LEU A 17 24.21 45.22 5.64
CA LEU A 17 24.41 43.86 5.20
C LEU A 17 23.81 42.76 6.14
N ALA A 18 23.28 43.16 7.29
CA ALA A 18 22.66 42.23 8.25
C ALA A 18 21.11 42.17 8.16
N LEU A 19 20.52 42.83 7.19
CA LEU A 19 19.05 42.90 7.01
C LEU A 19 18.53 42.13 5.78
N SER A 20 19.32 41.23 5.21
CA SER A 20 18.90 40.42 4.08
C SER A 20 18.80 38.97 4.50
N CYS A 21 17.59 38.45 4.34
CA CYS A 21 17.13 37.07 4.51
C CYS A 21 16.53 36.71 5.88
N ARG A 22 15.58 37.47 6.38
CA ARG A 22 14.40 36.80 6.93
C ARG A 22 13.61 36.29 5.73
N ARG A 23 13.72 35.00 5.40
CA ARG A 23 12.67 34.33 4.66
C ARG A 23 11.43 34.50 5.52
N GLU A 24 10.48 35.33 5.10
CA GLU A 24 9.15 35.28 5.65
C GLU A 24 8.69 33.83 5.53
N ALA A 25 8.22 33.24 6.63
CA ALA A 25 7.57 31.95 6.55
C ALA A 25 6.43 32.09 5.50
N PRO A 26 6.26 31.12 4.61
CA PRO A 26 5.19 31.21 3.62
C PRO A 26 3.89 31.48 4.37
N ALA A 27 3.12 32.47 3.91
CA ALA A 27 1.82 32.79 4.47
C ALA A 27 0.96 31.52 4.41
N GLY A 28 0.38 31.12 5.54
CA GLY A 28 -0.54 29.99 5.57
C GLY A 28 -1.84 30.34 4.82
N THR A 29 -2.66 29.31 4.57
CA THR A 29 -4.04 29.50 4.08
C THR A 29 -4.86 30.26 5.13
N GLU A 30 -6.02 30.80 4.73
CA GLU A 30 -7.09 31.12 5.67
C GLU A 30 -7.66 29.81 6.27
N ALA A 31 -8.50 29.92 7.31
CA ALA A 31 -9.16 28.78 7.92
C ALA A 31 -10.22 28.19 6.97
N PHE A 32 -10.36 26.85 6.99
CA PHE A 32 -11.36 26.10 6.21
C PHE A 32 -11.87 24.89 6.99
N LEU A 33 -12.95 24.26 6.49
CA LEU A 33 -13.60 23.12 7.13
C LEU A 33 -13.35 21.82 6.36
N LEU A 34 -13.14 20.75 7.12
CA LEU A 34 -13.28 19.39 6.64
C LEU A 34 -14.54 18.80 7.30
N GLU A 35 -15.56 18.50 6.51
CA GLU A 35 -16.82 17.88 6.96
C GLU A 35 -16.82 16.41 6.56
N PHE A 36 -16.78 15.50 7.55
CA PHE A 36 -16.82 14.06 7.32
C PHE A 36 -18.23 13.53 7.49
N THR A 37 -18.72 12.82 6.46
CA THR A 37 -20.01 12.14 6.50
C THR A 37 -19.84 10.65 6.58
N MET A 38 -20.62 10.00 7.46
CA MET A 38 -20.59 8.53 7.60
C MET A 38 -21.05 7.86 6.31
N PRO A 39 -20.67 6.56 6.09
CA PRO A 39 -21.14 5.78 4.94
C PRO A 39 -22.65 5.83 4.78
N GLU A 40 -23.13 5.80 3.52
CA GLU A 40 -24.57 5.90 3.22
C GLU A 40 -25.41 4.79 3.83
N GLU A 41 -24.82 3.61 4.06
CA GLU A 41 -25.46 2.45 4.72
C GLU A 41 -25.69 2.65 6.22
N PHE A 42 -25.10 3.67 6.86
CA PHE A 42 -25.27 3.94 8.29
C PHE A 42 -26.49 4.82 8.57
N HIS A 43 -27.05 4.69 9.77
CA HIS A 43 -28.10 5.56 10.23
C HIS A 43 -27.68 7.04 10.18
N SER A 44 -28.63 7.92 9.90
CA SER A 44 -28.37 9.37 9.75
C SER A 44 -27.90 10.09 11.03
N ASN A 45 -28.01 9.42 12.19
CA ASN A 45 -27.52 9.93 13.49
C ASN A 45 -26.12 9.41 13.86
N ALA A 46 -25.45 8.70 12.97
CA ALA A 46 -24.08 8.27 13.18
C ALA A 46 -23.12 9.43 12.85
N PHE A 47 -22.24 9.76 13.80
CA PHE A 47 -21.27 10.84 13.67
C PHE A 47 -19.83 10.31 13.80
N TYR A 48 -18.92 10.95 13.08
CA TYR A 48 -17.49 10.66 13.09
C TYR A 48 -16.76 11.57 14.08
N ALA A 49 -17.04 11.42 15.38
CA ALA A 49 -16.55 12.30 16.43
C ALA A 49 -15.27 11.78 17.10
N GLY A 50 -14.37 12.69 17.50
CA GLY A 50 -13.15 12.36 18.26
C GLY A 50 -12.13 11.57 17.44
N GLN A 51 -12.16 11.66 16.11
CA GLN A 51 -11.27 10.91 15.25
C GLN A 51 -10.10 11.77 14.76
N LYS A 52 -8.92 11.17 14.70
CA LYS A 52 -7.74 11.85 14.19
C LYS A 52 -7.81 12.00 12.68
N VAL A 53 -7.50 13.21 12.21
CA VAL A 53 -7.41 13.56 10.80
C VAL A 53 -6.01 14.06 10.51
N TYR A 54 -5.38 13.48 9.52
CA TYR A 54 -4.03 13.83 9.09
C TYR A 54 -4.05 14.51 7.74
N LEU A 55 -3.34 15.64 7.63
CA LEU A 55 -2.92 16.20 6.35
C LEU A 55 -1.43 15.85 6.18
N ARG A 56 -1.13 14.97 5.22
CA ARG A 56 0.23 14.49 4.94
C ARG A 56 0.76 15.15 3.67
N GLY A 57 1.89 15.84 3.76
CA GLY A 57 2.45 16.56 2.62
C GLY A 57 3.88 17.07 2.87
N GLY A 58 4.21 18.24 2.33
CA GLY A 58 5.50 18.88 2.63
C GLY A 58 5.67 19.25 4.11
N VAL A 59 4.57 19.50 4.80
CA VAL A 59 4.44 19.64 6.25
C VAL A 59 3.25 18.80 6.68
N ASP A 60 3.42 17.99 7.71
CA ASP A 60 2.36 17.15 8.25
C ASP A 60 1.57 17.90 9.35
N TYR A 61 0.25 17.73 9.35
CA TYR A 61 -0.66 18.25 10.37
C TYR A 61 -1.54 17.15 10.92
N GLU A 62 -1.92 17.27 12.19
CA GLU A 62 -2.86 16.39 12.87
C GLU A 62 -3.97 17.22 13.51
N PHE A 63 -5.22 16.80 13.30
CA PHE A 63 -6.42 17.42 13.85
C PHE A 63 -7.31 16.33 14.46
N GLU A 64 -8.39 16.73 15.11
CA GLU A 64 -9.41 15.85 15.67
C GLU A 64 -10.79 16.35 15.29
N THR A 65 -11.70 15.45 14.92
CA THR A 65 -13.09 15.80 14.57
C THR A 65 -13.88 16.17 15.82
N ASP A 66 -14.73 17.18 15.69
CA ASP A 66 -15.70 17.56 16.72
C ASP A 66 -16.87 16.55 16.82
N ILE A 67 -17.85 16.85 17.69
CA ILE A 67 -19.03 16.02 17.92
C ILE A 67 -19.93 15.89 16.68
N CYS A 68 -19.77 16.72 15.67
CA CYS A 68 -20.50 16.67 14.40
C CYS A 68 -19.69 16.01 13.27
N GLY A 69 -18.46 15.54 13.54
CA GLY A 69 -17.57 14.99 12.53
C GLY A 69 -16.88 16.05 11.67
N MET A 70 -16.70 17.26 12.19
CA MET A 70 -16.05 18.37 11.49
C MET A 70 -14.69 18.70 12.09
N VAL A 71 -13.78 19.18 11.23
CA VAL A 71 -12.49 19.75 11.63
C VAL A 71 -12.40 21.17 11.10
N THR A 72 -12.17 22.15 11.98
CA THR A 72 -11.73 23.48 11.56
C THR A 72 -10.22 23.48 11.44
N VAL A 73 -9.72 23.55 10.22
CA VAL A 73 -8.29 23.70 9.92
C VAL A 73 -7.94 25.18 10.00
N PRO A 74 -7.16 25.64 10.98
CA PRO A 74 -6.95 27.08 11.21
C PRO A 74 -6.07 27.71 10.12
N SER A 75 -5.04 27.03 9.69
CA SER A 75 -4.12 27.43 8.62
C SER A 75 -3.12 26.30 8.32
N VAL A 76 -2.78 26.13 7.05
CA VAL A 76 -1.71 25.21 6.61
C VAL A 76 -0.82 25.90 5.57
N VAL A 77 0.41 25.44 5.42
CA VAL A 77 1.27 25.89 4.33
C VAL A 77 0.64 25.47 3.00
N PRO A 78 0.43 26.40 2.03
CA PRO A 78 -0.13 26.05 0.74
C PRO A 78 0.65 24.92 0.06
N GLY A 79 -0.05 23.86 -0.40
CA GLY A 79 0.61 22.68 -0.94
C GLY A 79 -0.34 21.60 -1.43
N ILE A 80 0.24 20.44 -1.67
CA ILE A 80 -0.51 19.22 -2.01
C ILE A 80 -0.45 18.31 -0.78
N TYR A 81 -1.62 17.83 -0.35
CA TYR A 81 -1.79 17.04 0.84
C TYR A 81 -2.62 15.78 0.57
N ASP A 82 -2.30 14.73 1.29
CA ASP A 82 -3.19 13.58 1.44
C ASP A 82 -4.00 13.80 2.72
N ILE A 83 -5.34 13.72 2.63
CA ILE A 83 -6.25 13.80 3.77
C ILE A 83 -6.58 12.38 4.18
N VAL A 84 -6.12 11.97 5.37
CA VAL A 84 -6.26 10.60 5.85
C VAL A 84 -6.95 10.58 7.21
N THR A 85 -7.97 9.75 7.35
CA THR A 85 -8.63 9.49 8.63
C THR A 85 -9.27 8.11 8.63
N GLY A 86 -9.37 7.47 9.80
CA GLY A 86 -10.01 6.17 9.93
C GLY A 86 -10.21 5.77 11.39
N MET A 87 -11.27 4.99 11.63
CA MET A 87 -11.55 4.32 12.91
C MET A 87 -11.82 2.83 12.67
N GLU A 88 -11.37 2.02 13.59
CA GLU A 88 -11.69 0.59 13.60
C GLU A 88 -12.91 0.34 14.49
N LEU A 89 -13.87 -0.44 13.99
CA LEU A 89 -15.04 -0.91 14.70
C LEU A 89 -14.98 -2.44 14.82
N THR A 90 -15.58 -2.97 15.86
CA THR A 90 -15.96 -4.40 15.89
C THR A 90 -17.17 -4.62 14.94
N GLY A 91 -17.35 -5.86 14.47
CA GLY A 91 -18.52 -6.20 13.66
C GLY A 91 -19.84 -5.95 14.40
N ALA A 92 -19.86 -6.13 15.72
CA ALA A 92 -21.02 -5.78 16.55
C ALA A 92 -21.32 -4.27 16.53
N GLN A 93 -20.28 -3.42 16.66
CA GLN A 93 -20.42 -1.96 16.56
C GLN A 93 -20.86 -1.53 15.16
N TYR A 94 -20.26 -2.12 14.13
CA TYR A 94 -20.63 -1.86 12.74
C TYR A 94 -22.10 -2.19 12.46
N LYS A 95 -22.56 -3.40 12.83
CA LYS A 95 -23.98 -3.81 12.67
C LYS A 95 -24.94 -2.88 13.40
N ALA A 96 -24.56 -2.33 14.54
CA ALA A 96 -25.39 -1.39 15.27
C ALA A 96 -25.57 -0.02 14.55
N LEU A 97 -24.67 0.32 13.62
CA LEU A 97 -24.75 1.55 12.83
C LEU A 97 -25.50 1.38 11.50
N LEU A 98 -25.69 0.14 11.03
CA LEU A 98 -26.30 -0.13 9.72
C LEU A 98 -27.81 0.10 9.72
N LYS A 99 -28.33 0.65 8.64
CA LYS A 99 -29.78 0.75 8.34
C LYS A 99 -30.41 -0.62 8.10
N GLU A 100 -29.66 -1.49 7.42
CA GLU A 100 -30.08 -2.85 7.05
C GLU A 100 -29.14 -3.89 7.66
N PRO A 101 -29.64 -5.05 8.08
CA PRO A 101 -28.80 -6.10 8.64
C PRO A 101 -27.73 -6.58 7.63
N ALA A 102 -26.50 -6.78 8.11
CA ALA A 102 -25.42 -7.39 7.35
C ALA A 102 -24.90 -8.67 8.02
N ALA A 103 -24.49 -9.63 7.20
CA ALA A 103 -23.90 -10.89 7.65
C ALA A 103 -22.38 -10.66 7.93
N VAL A 104 -22.11 -10.03 9.08
CA VAL A 104 -20.76 -9.78 9.57
C VAL A 104 -20.66 -10.37 10.97
N GLU A 105 -19.58 -11.09 11.27
CA GLU A 105 -19.34 -11.64 12.61
C GLU A 105 -19.14 -10.53 13.64
N ASP A 106 -19.55 -10.75 14.89
CA ASP A 106 -19.49 -9.73 15.95
C ASP A 106 -18.05 -9.29 16.27
N ASN A 107 -17.09 -10.19 16.15
CA ASN A 107 -15.66 -9.98 16.34
C ASN A 107 -14.92 -9.54 15.08
N ALA A 108 -15.57 -9.45 13.94
CA ALA A 108 -14.95 -8.94 12.72
C ALA A 108 -14.40 -7.52 12.96
N ARG A 109 -13.30 -7.21 12.29
CA ARG A 109 -12.73 -5.85 12.29
C ARG A 109 -13.28 -5.10 11.09
N VAL A 110 -13.76 -3.90 11.30
CA VAL A 110 -14.29 -3.04 10.24
C VAL A 110 -13.60 -1.69 10.30
N MET A 111 -12.95 -1.31 9.21
CA MET A 111 -12.37 0.03 9.07
C MET A 111 -13.41 0.96 8.48
N VAL A 112 -13.65 2.10 9.13
CA VAL A 112 -14.45 3.21 8.60
C VAL A 112 -13.52 4.40 8.43
N GLY A 113 -13.36 4.88 7.20
CA GLY A 113 -12.39 5.94 6.96
C GLY A 113 -12.34 6.39 5.51
N VAL A 114 -11.36 7.23 5.21
CA VAL A 114 -11.07 7.73 3.86
C VAL A 114 -9.60 8.11 3.74
N SER A 115 -9.08 7.99 2.53
CA SER A 115 -7.82 8.58 2.13
C SER A 115 -8.00 9.31 0.80
N LEU A 116 -7.97 10.63 0.84
CA LEU A 116 -8.01 11.48 -0.35
C LEU A 116 -6.58 11.90 -0.69
N MET A 117 -6.06 11.35 -1.77
CA MET A 117 -4.69 11.60 -2.22
C MET A 117 -4.58 12.88 -3.04
N ASN A 118 -3.42 13.56 -2.90
CA ASN A 118 -3.02 14.70 -3.75
C ASN A 118 -4.03 15.86 -3.79
N GLN A 119 -4.66 16.18 -2.66
CA GLN A 119 -5.56 17.32 -2.56
C GLN A 119 -4.77 18.62 -2.63
N LYS A 120 -5.20 19.52 -3.51
CA LYS A 120 -4.55 20.82 -3.72
C LYS A 120 -5.14 21.84 -2.74
N ILE A 121 -4.39 22.18 -1.68
CA ILE A 121 -4.77 23.14 -0.67
C ILE A 121 -3.86 24.37 -0.83
N PHE A 122 -4.17 25.24 -1.79
CA PHE A 122 -3.44 26.49 -2.02
C PHE A 122 -4.19 27.71 -1.49
N GLU A 123 -5.49 27.60 -1.36
CA GLU A 123 -6.41 28.60 -0.82
C GLU A 123 -7.37 27.90 0.16
N ALA A 124 -8.08 28.66 0.99
CA ALA A 124 -9.10 28.12 1.88
C ALA A 124 -10.30 27.64 1.06
N GLU A 125 -10.58 26.35 1.10
CA GLU A 125 -11.74 25.70 0.48
C GLU A 125 -12.27 24.64 1.43
N ASP A 126 -13.59 24.61 1.64
CA ASP A 126 -14.23 23.62 2.49
C ASP A 126 -14.37 22.28 1.74
N PHE A 127 -14.04 21.19 2.43
CA PHE A 127 -14.14 19.84 1.88
C PHE A 127 -15.31 19.09 2.52
N LYS A 128 -16.17 18.47 1.68
CA LYS A 128 -17.15 17.47 2.10
C LYS A 128 -16.64 16.10 1.71
N ILE A 129 -16.43 15.25 2.71
CA ILE A 129 -15.69 14.00 2.58
C ILE A 129 -16.59 12.87 3.07
N SER A 130 -17.01 11.99 2.16
CA SER A 130 -17.75 10.77 2.52
C SER A 130 -16.79 9.66 2.93
N LEU A 131 -17.04 9.07 4.09
CA LEU A 131 -16.32 7.91 4.58
C LEU A 131 -16.85 6.64 3.93
N THR A 132 -16.01 5.62 3.88
CA THR A 132 -16.38 4.26 3.44
C THR A 132 -16.14 3.28 4.59
N ALA A 133 -16.89 2.17 4.59
CA ALA A 133 -16.68 1.06 5.52
C ALA A 133 -16.18 -0.18 4.78
N ALA A 134 -15.18 -0.86 5.33
CA ALA A 134 -14.64 -2.10 4.81
C ALA A 134 -14.41 -3.11 5.93
N VAL A 135 -14.91 -4.33 5.75
CA VAL A 135 -14.63 -5.45 6.65
C VAL A 135 -13.22 -5.93 6.37
N LEU A 136 -12.33 -5.80 7.36
CA LEU A 136 -10.95 -6.27 7.25
C LEU A 136 -10.94 -7.80 7.37
N LYS A 137 -10.32 -8.45 6.40
CA LYS A 137 -10.09 -9.89 6.43
C LYS A 137 -8.79 -10.17 7.18
N GLY A 138 -8.70 -11.32 7.84
CA GLY A 138 -7.57 -11.61 8.73
C GLY A 138 -6.24 -11.81 8.00
N LEU A 139 -6.26 -12.32 6.75
CA LEU A 139 -5.08 -12.43 5.90
C LEU A 139 -4.82 -11.12 5.17
N LEU A 140 -3.58 -10.64 5.21
CA LEU A 140 -3.15 -9.44 4.50
C LEU A 140 -1.77 -9.62 3.85
N ILE A 141 -1.50 -8.87 2.80
CA ILE A 141 -0.18 -8.77 2.18
C ILE A 141 0.67 -7.86 3.07
N SER A 142 1.69 -8.42 3.72
CA SER A 142 2.52 -7.71 4.68
C SER A 142 3.80 -7.14 4.07
N LYS A 143 4.36 -7.82 3.07
CA LYS A 143 5.59 -7.37 2.40
C LYS A 143 5.54 -7.67 0.91
N VAL A 144 6.08 -6.74 0.12
CA VAL A 144 6.33 -6.94 -1.31
C VAL A 144 7.76 -6.50 -1.62
N TYR A 145 8.63 -7.47 -1.86
CA TYR A 145 9.98 -7.22 -2.31
C TYR A 145 10.07 -7.39 -3.82
N TYR A 146 10.14 -6.28 -4.52
CA TYR A 146 10.13 -6.23 -5.98
C TYR A 146 11.27 -5.41 -6.58
N SER A 147 12.04 -4.69 -5.76
CA SER A 147 13.10 -3.87 -6.30
C SER A 147 14.22 -4.71 -6.93
N GLY A 148 14.47 -5.89 -6.37
CA GLY A 148 15.67 -6.65 -6.70
C GLY A 148 16.94 -5.93 -6.24
N THR A 149 18.08 -6.46 -6.63
CA THR A 149 19.40 -5.94 -6.25
C THR A 149 20.37 -6.04 -7.43
N ARG A 150 21.67 -5.93 -7.14
CA ARG A 150 22.75 -6.20 -8.09
C ARG A 150 23.57 -7.40 -7.62
N ASP A 151 23.97 -8.24 -8.56
CA ASP A 151 24.86 -9.36 -8.29
C ASP A 151 26.32 -8.90 -8.10
N ASN A 152 27.19 -9.86 -7.80
CA ASN A 152 28.62 -9.61 -7.57
C ASN A 152 29.38 -9.09 -8.80
N MET A 153 28.73 -9.04 -9.97
CA MET A 153 29.24 -8.47 -11.22
C MET A 153 28.51 -7.18 -11.63
N ASP A 154 27.78 -6.54 -10.69
CA ASP A 154 26.96 -5.34 -10.90
C ASP A 154 25.85 -5.51 -11.94
N ARG A 155 25.42 -6.73 -12.24
CA ARG A 155 24.28 -7.01 -13.11
C ARG A 155 22.99 -6.99 -12.29
N THR A 156 21.89 -6.60 -12.92
CA THR A 156 20.57 -6.61 -12.29
C THR A 156 20.16 -8.01 -11.85
N TYR A 157 19.70 -8.14 -10.60
CA TYR A 157 19.27 -9.39 -9.98
C TYR A 157 17.88 -9.22 -9.38
N THR A 158 16.92 -10.02 -9.85
CA THR A 158 15.52 -9.98 -9.44
C THR A 158 14.94 -11.35 -9.11
N THR A 159 15.82 -12.36 -9.00
CA THR A 159 15.37 -13.74 -8.71
C THR A 159 14.92 -13.91 -7.26
N ASP A 160 15.31 -12.99 -6.41
CA ASP A 160 15.07 -12.90 -4.98
C ASP A 160 13.75 -12.20 -4.60
N SER A 161 12.89 -11.85 -5.56
CA SER A 161 11.62 -11.18 -5.29
C SER A 161 10.64 -12.11 -4.56
N TYR A 162 9.85 -11.55 -3.62
CA TYR A 162 8.85 -12.32 -2.88
C TYR A 162 7.64 -11.46 -2.47
N VAL A 163 6.56 -12.14 -2.12
CA VAL A 163 5.39 -11.60 -1.44
C VAL A 163 5.21 -12.35 -0.13
N GLU A 164 4.90 -11.63 0.95
CA GLU A 164 4.60 -12.22 2.24
C GLU A 164 3.16 -11.89 2.64
N ILE A 165 2.42 -12.93 3.05
CA ILE A 165 1.03 -12.86 3.49
C ILE A 165 1.00 -13.19 4.98
N PHE A 166 0.39 -12.32 5.79
CA PHE A 166 0.40 -12.39 7.25
C PHE A 166 -1.01 -12.61 7.80
N ASN A 167 -1.13 -13.41 8.86
CA ASN A 167 -2.37 -13.57 9.61
C ASN A 167 -2.44 -12.53 10.74
N ASN A 168 -3.19 -11.47 10.52
CA ASN A 168 -3.41 -10.37 11.45
C ASN A 168 -4.61 -10.59 12.39
N SER A 169 -5.31 -11.75 12.27
CA SER A 169 -6.45 -12.13 13.12
C SER A 169 -6.00 -12.94 14.35
N ASP A 170 -6.89 -13.16 15.29
CA ASP A 170 -6.65 -13.96 16.49
C ASP A 170 -6.95 -15.47 16.30
N GLU A 171 -7.36 -15.85 15.09
CA GLU A 171 -7.74 -17.21 14.75
C GLU A 171 -6.75 -17.83 13.75
N VAL A 172 -6.69 -19.17 13.72
CA VAL A 172 -5.94 -19.87 12.67
C VAL A 172 -6.69 -19.71 11.37
N LEU A 173 -6.05 -19.14 10.37
CA LEU A 173 -6.57 -19.01 9.01
C LEU A 173 -5.87 -19.99 8.08
N TYR A 174 -6.46 -20.27 6.95
CA TYR A 174 -5.90 -21.22 5.97
C TYR A 174 -5.72 -20.49 4.63
N ILE A 175 -4.55 -20.73 4.01
CA ILE A 175 -4.28 -20.17 2.68
C ILE A 175 -4.80 -21.06 1.56
N ASP A 176 -5.22 -22.28 1.89
CA ASP A 176 -5.74 -23.29 0.96
C ASP A 176 -6.76 -22.72 -0.01
N GLY A 177 -6.62 -23.05 -1.28
CA GLY A 177 -7.53 -22.70 -2.33
C GLY A 177 -7.60 -21.21 -2.71
N LYS A 178 -6.96 -20.32 -1.93
CA LYS A 178 -6.92 -18.88 -2.23
C LYS A 178 -5.99 -18.58 -3.40
N TYR A 179 -6.03 -17.36 -3.88
CA TYR A 179 -5.32 -16.92 -5.06
C TYR A 179 -4.45 -15.71 -4.74
N LEU A 180 -3.24 -15.71 -5.28
CA LEU A 180 -2.36 -14.55 -5.31
C LEU A 180 -2.15 -14.14 -6.77
N GLY A 181 -2.29 -12.85 -7.08
CA GLY A 181 -2.13 -12.41 -8.44
C GLY A 181 -1.53 -11.02 -8.57
N LEU A 182 -1.11 -10.72 -9.78
CA LEU A 182 -0.61 -9.42 -10.19
C LEU A 182 -1.57 -8.81 -11.20
N ALA A 183 -2.05 -7.59 -10.93
CA ALA A 183 -2.81 -6.83 -11.92
C ALA A 183 -1.93 -6.43 -13.11
N GLU A 184 -2.57 -5.94 -14.18
CA GLU A 184 -1.87 -5.45 -15.36
C GLU A 184 -0.83 -4.38 -14.99
N SER A 185 0.26 -4.30 -15.75
CA SER A 185 1.39 -3.40 -15.45
C SER A 185 1.72 -2.47 -16.62
N VAL A 186 0.74 -2.25 -17.49
CA VAL A 186 0.89 -1.34 -18.65
C VAL A 186 1.13 0.09 -18.14
N SER A 187 1.99 0.83 -18.81
CA SER A 187 2.28 2.21 -18.44
C SER A 187 2.02 3.15 -19.63
N PRO A 188 1.09 4.09 -19.50
CA PRO A 188 0.16 4.28 -18.37
C PRO A 188 -0.83 3.11 -18.23
N ALA A 189 -1.51 2.99 -17.07
CA ALA A 189 -2.43 1.89 -16.79
C ALA A 189 -3.48 1.72 -17.90
N ALA A 190 -3.65 0.47 -18.37
CA ALA A 190 -4.67 0.17 -19.39
C ALA A 190 -6.07 0.19 -18.81
N TYR A 191 -6.20 -0.19 -17.54
CA TYR A 191 -7.44 -0.29 -16.80
C TYR A 191 -7.32 0.36 -15.42
N PRO A 192 -7.21 1.71 -15.37
CA PRO A 192 -7.11 2.40 -14.08
C PRO A 192 -8.41 2.25 -13.28
N ALA A 193 -8.29 2.14 -11.97
CA ALA A 193 -9.40 1.93 -11.04
C ALA A 193 -10.51 2.99 -11.17
N LYS A 194 -10.13 4.25 -11.40
CA LYS A 194 -11.08 5.36 -11.59
C LYS A 194 -12.08 5.15 -12.73
N ASP A 195 -11.70 4.36 -13.75
CA ASP A 195 -12.54 4.04 -14.91
C ASP A 195 -13.15 2.62 -14.80
N ASN A 196 -12.79 1.85 -13.76
CA ASN A 196 -13.18 0.46 -13.56
C ASN A 196 -13.52 0.25 -12.07
N PRO A 197 -14.65 0.78 -11.58
CA PRO A 197 -14.94 0.85 -10.14
C PRO A 197 -15.14 -0.53 -9.48
N ASP A 198 -15.46 -1.57 -10.26
CA ASP A 198 -15.81 -2.89 -9.74
C ASP A 198 -14.90 -4.02 -10.23
N SER A 199 -13.88 -3.73 -11.05
CA SER A 199 -13.09 -4.76 -11.72
C SER A 199 -11.60 -4.49 -11.67
N ILE A 200 -10.82 -5.56 -11.43
CA ILE A 200 -9.37 -5.57 -11.52
C ILE A 200 -8.96 -6.50 -12.66
N TYR A 201 -7.94 -6.13 -13.42
CA TYR A 201 -7.51 -6.84 -14.61
C TYR A 201 -6.16 -7.50 -14.35
N MET A 202 -6.19 -8.83 -14.15
CA MET A 202 -5.05 -9.62 -13.72
C MET A 202 -4.22 -10.10 -14.90
N ARG A 203 -2.91 -9.92 -14.83
CA ARG A 203 -1.96 -10.45 -15.82
C ARG A 203 -1.42 -11.82 -15.44
N GLN A 204 -1.33 -12.10 -14.13
CA GLN A 204 -0.85 -13.38 -13.61
C GLN A 204 -1.63 -13.76 -12.35
N ILE A 205 -1.98 -15.03 -12.23
CA ILE A 205 -2.67 -15.60 -11.06
C ILE A 205 -2.05 -16.95 -10.74
N VAL A 206 -1.69 -17.18 -9.47
CA VAL A 206 -1.36 -18.48 -8.89
C VAL A 206 -2.47 -18.87 -7.91
N ARG A 207 -2.64 -20.18 -7.70
CA ARG A 207 -3.57 -20.73 -6.72
C ARG A 207 -2.78 -21.53 -5.67
N PHE A 208 -3.08 -21.27 -4.40
CA PHE A 208 -2.52 -22.08 -3.32
C PHE A 208 -3.17 -23.48 -3.33
N PRO A 209 -2.35 -24.54 -3.11
CA PRO A 209 -2.86 -25.90 -3.03
C PRO A 209 -3.63 -26.12 -1.73
N GLY A 210 -4.14 -27.34 -1.54
CA GLY A 210 -4.78 -27.78 -0.30
C GLY A 210 -6.27 -28.01 -0.43
N GLY A 211 -6.81 -28.69 0.58
CA GLY A 211 -8.20 -29.13 0.67
C GLY A 211 -9.05 -28.30 1.65
N GLY A 212 -8.52 -27.17 2.14
CA GLY A 212 -9.19 -26.27 3.05
C GLY A 212 -8.52 -26.13 4.43
N THR A 213 -7.69 -27.10 4.84
CA THR A 213 -7.04 -27.10 6.17
C THR A 213 -5.60 -27.63 6.15
N ASP A 214 -4.99 -27.72 4.97
CA ASP A 214 -3.66 -28.31 4.82
C ASP A 214 -2.53 -27.30 5.10
N TYR A 215 -2.81 -26.01 4.88
CA TYR A 215 -1.83 -24.91 5.04
C TYR A 215 -2.33 -23.87 6.05
N PRO A 216 -2.25 -24.17 7.37
CA PRO A 216 -2.66 -23.24 8.42
C PRO A 216 -1.68 -22.09 8.56
N VAL A 217 -2.20 -20.88 8.68
CA VAL A 217 -1.46 -19.66 9.05
C VAL A 217 -1.84 -19.30 10.47
N GLN A 218 -0.92 -19.50 11.40
CA GLN A 218 -1.16 -19.21 12.83
C GLN A 218 -1.37 -17.72 13.05
N PRO A 219 -2.09 -17.28 14.09
CA PRO A 219 -2.15 -15.89 14.50
C PRO A 219 -0.75 -15.27 14.64
N GLY A 220 -0.48 -14.18 13.91
CA GLY A 220 0.84 -13.56 13.87
C GLY A 220 1.88 -14.31 13.03
N GLY A 221 1.49 -15.40 12.38
CA GLY A 221 2.33 -16.13 11.43
C GLY A 221 2.16 -15.60 10.00
N SER A 222 3.06 -16.03 9.11
CA SER A 222 3.02 -15.61 7.70
C SER A 222 3.37 -16.74 6.73
N ILE A 223 2.95 -16.55 5.49
CA ILE A 223 3.28 -17.35 4.31
C ILE A 223 4.18 -16.52 3.40
N VAL A 224 5.33 -17.05 3.05
CA VAL A 224 6.28 -16.44 2.11
C VAL A 224 6.21 -17.14 0.76
N VAL A 225 5.90 -16.37 -0.29
CA VAL A 225 5.87 -16.83 -1.67
C VAL A 225 7.07 -16.27 -2.41
N ALA A 226 8.08 -17.11 -2.68
CA ALA A 226 9.15 -16.76 -3.59
C ALA A 226 8.60 -16.58 -5.01
N ALA A 227 8.74 -15.41 -5.57
CA ALA A 227 8.17 -15.08 -6.89
C ALA A 227 8.81 -15.89 -8.03
N LYS A 228 9.97 -16.47 -7.76
CA LYS A 228 10.73 -17.33 -8.68
C LYS A 228 11.18 -18.60 -7.96
N SER A 229 12.39 -18.63 -7.39
CA SER A 229 12.92 -19.82 -6.72
C SER A 229 13.16 -19.59 -5.23
N ALA A 230 12.75 -20.55 -4.41
CA ALA A 230 12.93 -20.55 -2.96
C ALA A 230 14.32 -21.09 -2.59
N ARG A 231 15.34 -20.26 -2.70
CA ARG A 231 16.73 -20.62 -2.35
C ARG A 231 17.42 -19.46 -1.61
N ASN A 232 18.62 -19.75 -1.10
CA ASN A 232 19.48 -18.69 -0.58
C ASN A 232 20.08 -17.88 -1.74
N HIS A 233 19.54 -16.68 -1.98
CA HIS A 233 20.02 -15.81 -3.05
C HIS A 233 21.26 -15.00 -2.67
N ILE A 234 21.63 -14.92 -1.39
CA ILE A 234 22.82 -14.21 -0.89
C ILE A 234 24.10 -14.80 -1.53
N GLU A 235 24.10 -16.09 -1.85
CA GLU A 235 25.21 -16.74 -2.55
C GLU A 235 25.46 -16.15 -3.96
N SER A 236 24.42 -15.63 -4.60
CA SER A 236 24.51 -15.07 -5.96
C SER A 236 24.67 -13.54 -5.94
N ALA A 237 24.14 -12.88 -4.92
CA ALA A 237 24.16 -11.43 -4.75
C ALA A 237 24.19 -11.12 -3.24
N ALA A 238 25.29 -10.58 -2.74
CA ALA A 238 25.55 -10.42 -1.30
C ALA A 238 24.49 -9.54 -0.59
N THR A 239 23.84 -8.64 -1.30
CA THR A 239 22.76 -7.77 -0.79
C THR A 239 21.36 -8.35 -1.05
N SER A 240 21.25 -9.60 -1.46
CA SER A 240 19.99 -10.29 -1.72
C SER A 240 19.40 -10.88 -0.44
N VAL A 241 18.31 -11.64 -0.58
CA VAL A 241 17.60 -12.28 0.54
C VAL A 241 17.75 -13.80 0.50
N ASP A 242 17.64 -14.43 1.66
CA ASP A 242 17.54 -15.88 1.79
C ASP A 242 16.04 -16.26 1.75
N LEU A 243 15.63 -16.94 0.68
CA LEU A 243 14.30 -17.49 0.48
C LEU A 243 14.27 -19.02 0.61
N SER A 244 15.33 -19.68 1.11
CA SER A 244 15.39 -21.14 1.25
C SER A 244 14.31 -21.71 2.17
N HIS A 245 13.74 -20.86 3.05
CA HIS A 245 12.65 -21.19 3.97
C HIS A 245 11.30 -20.57 3.55
N ALA A 246 11.12 -20.20 2.28
CA ALA A 246 9.81 -19.80 1.77
C ALA A 246 8.84 -21.00 1.80
N ASP A 247 7.55 -20.73 1.97
CA ASP A 247 6.52 -21.77 2.01
C ASP A 247 6.13 -22.25 0.61
N PHE A 248 6.26 -21.36 -0.38
CA PHE A 248 5.94 -21.64 -1.78
C PHE A 248 6.91 -20.94 -2.74
N GLU A 249 7.04 -21.49 -3.95
CA GLU A 249 7.77 -20.85 -5.04
C GLU A 249 6.99 -20.91 -6.36
N VAL A 250 7.15 -19.90 -7.21
CA VAL A 250 6.54 -19.85 -8.54
C VAL A 250 7.60 -20.09 -9.60
N LYS A 251 7.62 -21.27 -10.19
CA LYS A 251 8.64 -21.70 -11.15
C LYS A 251 8.01 -22.37 -12.38
N PRO A 252 8.68 -22.32 -13.55
CA PRO A 252 8.10 -22.83 -14.79
C PRO A 252 8.14 -24.35 -14.90
N ILE A 253 9.09 -25.01 -14.23
CA ILE A 253 9.35 -26.45 -14.36
C ILE A 253 9.53 -27.03 -12.96
N GLU A 254 8.82 -28.12 -12.67
CA GLU A 254 8.99 -28.88 -11.45
C GLU A 254 10.46 -29.29 -11.26
N GLY A 255 10.98 -29.13 -10.04
CA GLY A 255 12.39 -29.40 -9.72
C GLY A 255 13.40 -28.36 -10.15
N SER A 256 12.96 -27.24 -10.81
CA SER A 256 13.87 -26.17 -11.23
C SER A 256 14.28 -25.20 -10.12
N GLY A 257 13.64 -25.25 -8.96
CA GLY A 257 13.91 -24.42 -7.79
C GLY A 257 14.36 -25.27 -6.60
N ASN A 258 13.75 -24.99 -5.43
CA ASN A 258 13.95 -25.78 -4.22
C ASN A 258 13.03 -27.01 -4.25
N PRO A 259 13.56 -28.25 -4.26
CA PRO A 259 12.72 -29.44 -4.31
C PRO A 259 11.89 -29.67 -3.05
N ASP A 260 12.26 -29.05 -1.93
CA ASP A 260 11.57 -29.17 -0.65
C ASP A 260 10.43 -28.14 -0.47
N VAL A 261 10.28 -27.20 -1.42
CA VAL A 261 9.27 -26.14 -1.38
C VAL A 261 8.20 -26.39 -2.44
N PRO A 262 6.91 -26.44 -2.05
CA PRO A 262 5.81 -26.61 -2.98
C PRO A 262 5.76 -25.55 -4.07
N MET A 263 5.53 -25.99 -5.30
CA MET A 263 5.38 -25.10 -6.46
C MET A 263 3.95 -24.57 -6.57
N LEU A 264 3.81 -23.28 -6.80
CA LEU A 264 2.56 -22.64 -7.23
C LEU A 264 2.55 -22.49 -8.75
N PRO A 265 1.70 -23.20 -9.47
CA PRO A 265 1.57 -23.02 -10.92
C PRO A 265 0.86 -21.71 -11.23
N LEU A 266 1.30 -21.01 -12.29
CA LEU A 266 0.54 -19.93 -12.89
C LEU A 266 -0.70 -20.53 -13.58
N ILE A 267 -1.88 -20.34 -13.00
CA ILE A 267 -3.15 -20.81 -13.59
C ILE A 267 -3.68 -19.87 -14.66
N SER A 268 -3.34 -18.56 -14.58
CA SER A 268 -3.62 -17.57 -15.61
C SER A 268 -2.38 -16.72 -15.82
N ASN A 269 -1.98 -16.51 -17.08
CA ASN A 269 -0.75 -15.80 -17.41
C ASN A 269 -0.87 -15.13 -18.78
N SER A 270 -0.93 -13.81 -18.80
CA SER A 270 -1.01 -13.02 -20.02
C SER A 270 0.33 -12.81 -20.72
N THR A 271 1.42 -13.28 -20.11
CA THR A 271 2.79 -13.07 -20.57
C THR A 271 3.47 -14.41 -20.92
N ASN A 272 4.64 -14.32 -21.55
CA ASN A 272 5.50 -15.51 -21.76
C ASN A 272 6.39 -15.84 -20.56
N ILE A 273 6.30 -15.04 -19.48
CA ILE A 273 7.13 -15.17 -18.27
C ILE A 273 6.44 -16.17 -17.33
N GLN A 274 7.09 -17.28 -17.07
CA GLN A 274 6.52 -18.41 -16.32
C GLN A 274 6.80 -18.37 -14.81
N VAL A 275 7.07 -17.20 -14.25
CA VAL A 275 7.26 -16.93 -12.83
C VAL A 275 6.36 -15.78 -12.42
N LEU A 276 6.13 -15.56 -11.13
CA LEU A 276 5.39 -14.38 -10.68
C LEU A 276 6.27 -13.14 -10.92
N ASN A 277 5.94 -12.40 -11.98
CA ASN A 277 6.81 -11.37 -12.50
C ASN A 277 6.60 -10.01 -11.82
N LEU A 278 7.16 -9.84 -10.63
CA LEU A 278 7.24 -8.54 -9.98
C LEU A 278 8.22 -7.65 -10.75
N ILE A 279 7.75 -6.48 -11.19
CA ILE A 279 8.54 -5.53 -11.98
C ILE A 279 9.39 -4.68 -11.04
N SER A 280 10.70 -4.72 -11.23
CA SER A 280 11.64 -3.83 -10.54
C SER A 280 11.27 -2.37 -10.77
N GLY A 281 11.15 -1.60 -9.69
CA GLY A 281 10.71 -0.20 -9.77
C GLY A 281 9.21 0.00 -10.03
N GLY A 282 8.43 -1.06 -10.21
CA GLY A 282 6.98 -1.02 -10.43
C GLY A 282 6.57 -0.61 -11.87
N PRO A 283 5.27 -0.49 -12.12
CA PRO A 283 4.18 -0.69 -11.16
C PRO A 283 3.90 -2.17 -10.90
N ASN A 284 3.44 -2.47 -9.68
CA ASN A 284 2.90 -3.78 -9.30
C ASN A 284 1.66 -3.55 -8.43
N ALA A 285 0.51 -4.12 -8.81
CA ALA A 285 -0.63 -4.23 -7.92
C ALA A 285 -0.77 -5.71 -7.57
N VAL A 286 -0.51 -6.03 -6.30
CA VAL A 286 -0.55 -7.39 -5.77
C VAL A 286 -1.90 -7.60 -5.11
N VAL A 287 -2.58 -8.71 -5.43
CA VAL A 287 -3.94 -8.98 -4.96
C VAL A 287 -4.02 -10.39 -4.39
N LEU A 288 -4.48 -10.49 -3.15
CA LEU A 288 -4.89 -11.73 -2.51
C LEU A 288 -6.41 -11.83 -2.59
N PHE A 289 -6.95 -12.96 -3.09
CA PHE A 289 -8.39 -13.10 -3.26
C PHE A 289 -8.88 -14.54 -3.06
N GLU A 290 -10.18 -14.71 -2.87
CA GLU A 290 -10.85 -15.98 -2.63
C GLU A 290 -12.18 -16.05 -3.38
N THR A 291 -12.43 -17.21 -3.97
CA THR A 291 -13.70 -17.51 -4.65
C THR A 291 -13.90 -19.01 -4.78
N ASP A 292 -15.17 -19.44 -4.75
CA ASP A 292 -15.57 -20.81 -5.08
C ASP A 292 -15.80 -21.00 -6.59
N GLU A 293 -15.80 -19.91 -7.37
CA GLU A 293 -15.96 -19.97 -8.82
C GLU A 293 -14.68 -20.44 -9.50
N ASP A 294 -14.82 -21.05 -10.68
CA ASP A 294 -13.68 -21.31 -11.54
C ASP A 294 -13.16 -20.00 -12.16
N VAL A 295 -12.05 -19.52 -11.64
CA VAL A 295 -11.38 -18.29 -12.11
C VAL A 295 -11.09 -18.35 -13.61
N LEU A 296 -10.84 -19.53 -14.18
CA LEU A 296 -10.56 -19.70 -15.61
C LEU A 296 -11.79 -19.48 -16.49
N SER A 297 -12.98 -19.56 -15.92
CA SER A 297 -14.24 -19.24 -16.62
C SER A 297 -14.50 -17.72 -16.74
N TRP A 298 -13.79 -16.89 -15.96
CA TRP A 298 -13.99 -15.46 -15.98
C TRP A 298 -13.45 -14.80 -17.26
N PRO A 299 -14.04 -13.67 -17.70
CA PRO A 299 -13.67 -13.02 -18.96
C PRO A 299 -12.19 -12.62 -19.03
N GLU A 300 -11.58 -12.89 -20.18
CA GLU A 300 -10.31 -12.31 -20.58
C GLU A 300 -10.53 -11.21 -21.61
N VAL A 301 -9.82 -10.12 -21.46
CA VAL A 301 -9.91 -8.95 -22.34
C VAL A 301 -8.55 -8.48 -22.80
N TYR A 302 -8.44 -8.06 -24.03
CA TYR A 302 -7.22 -7.40 -24.53
C TYR A 302 -7.01 -6.06 -23.83
N GLN A 303 -5.77 -5.60 -23.80
CA GLN A 303 -5.46 -4.23 -23.42
C GLN A 303 -6.42 -3.26 -24.11
N ARG A 304 -6.98 -2.30 -23.36
CA ARG A 304 -7.95 -1.31 -23.87
C ARG A 304 -7.47 -0.70 -25.19
N GLY A 305 -8.32 -0.73 -26.20
CA GLY A 305 -8.02 -0.23 -27.55
C GLY A 305 -7.19 -1.17 -28.43
N LYS A 306 -6.87 -2.38 -27.98
CA LYS A 306 -6.19 -3.42 -28.77
C LYS A 306 -7.12 -4.60 -29.07
N THR A 307 -6.84 -5.29 -30.17
CA THR A 307 -7.54 -6.50 -30.61
C THR A 307 -6.62 -7.72 -30.66
N SER A 308 -5.39 -7.58 -30.18
CA SER A 308 -4.38 -8.62 -30.12
C SER A 308 -3.33 -8.30 -29.06
N GLY A 309 -2.52 -9.28 -28.67
CA GLY A 309 -1.48 -9.15 -27.66
C GLY A 309 -1.90 -9.72 -26.32
N GLU A 310 -1.48 -9.11 -25.22
CA GLU A 310 -1.79 -9.59 -23.86
C GLU A 310 -3.29 -9.48 -23.57
N MET A 311 -3.82 -10.55 -22.94
CA MET A 311 -5.19 -10.58 -22.42
C MET A 311 -5.14 -10.65 -20.91
N PHE A 312 -5.95 -9.86 -20.26
CA PHE A 312 -6.03 -9.79 -18.79
C PHE A 312 -7.32 -10.45 -18.31
N ARG A 313 -7.21 -11.29 -17.27
CA ARG A 313 -8.36 -11.89 -16.60
C ARG A 313 -9.06 -10.84 -15.76
N ARG A 314 -10.34 -10.58 -16.03
CA ARG A 314 -11.13 -9.63 -15.25
C ARG A 314 -11.70 -10.31 -14.01
N ILE A 315 -11.32 -9.85 -12.83
CA ILE A 315 -11.91 -10.26 -11.54
C ILE A 315 -12.79 -9.16 -10.98
N HIS A 316 -13.84 -9.52 -10.24
CA HIS A 316 -14.66 -8.56 -9.52
C HIS A 316 -13.99 -8.22 -8.17
N LYS A 317 -14.03 -6.97 -7.75
CA LYS A 317 -13.38 -6.53 -6.50
C LYS A 317 -13.92 -7.22 -5.24
N SER A 318 -15.17 -7.69 -5.24
CA SER A 318 -15.81 -8.35 -4.07
C SER A 318 -15.11 -9.63 -3.62
N VAL A 319 -14.33 -10.28 -4.50
CA VAL A 319 -13.59 -11.51 -4.14
C VAL A 319 -12.26 -11.20 -3.46
N VAL A 320 -11.83 -9.94 -3.42
CA VAL A 320 -10.53 -9.53 -2.88
C VAL A 320 -10.53 -9.66 -1.36
N ILE A 321 -9.46 -10.24 -0.84
CA ILE A 321 -9.14 -10.31 0.58
C ILE A 321 -8.33 -9.07 0.97
N ASP A 322 -7.23 -8.82 0.26
CA ASP A 322 -6.34 -7.67 0.45
C ASP A 322 -5.62 -7.33 -0.86
N GLY A 323 -5.21 -6.09 -1.00
CA GLY A 323 -4.48 -5.61 -2.16
C GLY A 323 -3.50 -4.50 -1.82
N VAL A 324 -2.36 -4.50 -2.51
CA VAL A 324 -1.30 -3.49 -2.34
C VAL A 324 -0.94 -2.91 -3.71
N GLU A 325 -1.20 -1.63 -3.89
CA GLU A 325 -0.79 -0.88 -5.08
C GLU A 325 0.64 -0.38 -4.92
N CYS A 326 1.61 -0.95 -5.63
CA CYS A 326 2.96 -0.42 -5.70
C CYS A 326 3.11 0.41 -6.97
N LEU A 327 3.05 1.74 -6.86
CA LEU A 327 3.23 2.62 -8.00
C LEU A 327 4.72 2.78 -8.36
N ARG A 328 4.97 3.11 -9.61
CA ARG A 328 6.31 3.48 -10.07
C ARG A 328 6.67 4.88 -9.58
N LYS A 329 7.88 5.03 -9.01
CA LYS A 329 8.41 6.35 -8.63
C LYS A 329 8.95 7.08 -9.87
N PRO A 330 8.42 8.26 -10.21
CA PRO A 330 9.06 9.13 -11.19
C PRO A 330 10.33 9.78 -10.61
N ALA A 331 11.22 10.25 -11.50
CA ALA A 331 12.50 10.82 -11.09
C ALA A 331 12.37 12.12 -10.27
N GLN A 332 11.36 12.95 -10.56
CA GLN A 332 11.26 14.32 -10.02
C GLN A 332 9.90 14.68 -9.44
N THR A 333 8.90 13.81 -9.54
CA THR A 333 7.52 14.08 -9.11
C THR A 333 7.01 12.97 -8.19
N ALA A 334 5.83 13.17 -7.59
CA ALA A 334 5.09 12.10 -6.96
C ALA A 334 4.53 11.12 -8.02
N PRO A 335 4.27 9.85 -7.66
CA PRO A 335 3.55 8.92 -8.50
C PRO A 335 2.18 9.46 -8.93
N ASP A 336 1.77 9.12 -10.15
CA ASP A 336 0.45 9.51 -10.66
C ASP A 336 -0.62 8.54 -10.16
N VAL A 337 -1.40 8.96 -9.17
CA VAL A 337 -2.49 8.18 -8.57
C VAL A 337 -3.61 7.83 -9.57
N ASN A 338 -3.74 8.56 -10.67
CA ASN A 338 -4.71 8.21 -11.72
C ASN A 338 -4.36 6.92 -12.48
N THR A 339 -3.16 6.40 -12.26
CA THR A 339 -2.70 5.13 -12.84
C THR A 339 -2.89 3.93 -11.90
N LYS A 340 -3.49 4.12 -10.74
CA LYS A 340 -3.83 3.02 -9.82
C LYS A 340 -4.75 2.02 -10.49
N ARG A 341 -4.59 0.75 -10.12
CA ARG A 341 -5.37 -0.40 -10.60
C ARG A 341 -6.35 -0.91 -9.57
N LEU A 342 -6.05 -0.66 -8.28
CA LEU A 342 -6.91 -1.04 -7.17
C LEU A 342 -7.85 0.10 -6.79
N GLN A 343 -9.11 -0.25 -6.53
CA GLN A 343 -10.14 0.66 -6.07
C GLN A 343 -9.83 1.15 -4.65
N GLY A 344 -10.35 2.31 -4.30
CA GLY A 344 -10.06 2.96 -3.02
C GLY A 344 -10.56 2.21 -1.78
N ASP A 345 -11.55 1.33 -1.94
CA ASP A 345 -12.05 0.44 -0.89
C ASP A 345 -11.16 -0.81 -0.68
N ILE A 346 -10.27 -1.13 -1.63
CA ILE A 346 -9.24 -2.16 -1.49
C ILE A 346 -7.92 -1.54 -1.03
N ASP A 347 -7.46 -0.51 -1.72
CA ASP A 347 -6.27 0.26 -1.36
C ASP A 347 -6.47 1.73 -1.73
N ALA A 348 -6.78 2.56 -0.76
CA ALA A 348 -6.97 3.99 -0.98
C ALA A 348 -5.66 4.72 -1.30
N GLY A 349 -4.52 4.16 -0.88
CA GLY A 349 -3.19 4.72 -1.09
C GLY A 349 -2.37 4.02 -2.16
N TYR A 350 -1.08 4.07 -1.99
CA TYR A 350 -0.08 3.32 -2.73
C TYR A 350 1.20 3.19 -1.91
N ALA A 351 1.95 2.12 -2.15
CA ALA A 351 3.33 1.97 -1.69
C ALA A 351 4.30 2.30 -2.83
N VAL A 352 5.51 2.74 -2.50
CA VAL A 352 6.54 3.06 -3.49
C VAL A 352 7.93 2.92 -2.88
N ILE A 353 8.88 2.30 -3.60
CA ILE A 353 10.30 2.29 -3.24
C ILE A 353 10.98 3.61 -3.63
N THR A 354 12.15 3.88 -3.09
CA THR A 354 12.85 5.16 -3.33
C THR A 354 13.53 5.22 -4.70
N ALA A 355 13.95 4.08 -5.25
CA ALA A 355 14.62 4.01 -6.54
C ALA A 355 13.66 4.06 -7.73
N VAL A 356 13.96 4.88 -8.72
CA VAL A 356 13.15 5.04 -9.94
C VAL A 356 13.03 3.75 -10.76
N ASN A 357 14.09 2.95 -10.82
CA ASN A 357 14.15 1.73 -11.63
C ASN A 357 14.30 0.45 -10.81
N GLY A 358 14.28 0.55 -9.49
CA GLY A 358 14.58 -0.59 -8.61
C GLY A 358 16.07 -0.90 -8.50
N TYR A 359 16.39 -2.15 -8.21
CA TYR A 359 17.74 -2.71 -8.02
C TYR A 359 18.52 -2.12 -6.86
N ASN A 360 17.83 -1.65 -5.83
CA ASN A 360 18.38 -0.99 -4.66
C ASN A 360 18.09 -1.72 -3.35
N HIS A 361 17.67 -2.98 -3.44
CA HIS A 361 17.42 -3.85 -2.28
C HIS A 361 16.35 -3.31 -1.31
N GLU A 362 15.30 -2.66 -1.82
CA GLU A 362 14.20 -2.16 -1.02
C GLU A 362 12.95 -3.02 -1.18
N SER A 363 12.25 -3.27 -0.07
CA SER A 363 10.87 -3.75 -0.04
C SER A 363 9.93 -2.66 0.44
N VAL A 364 8.64 -2.87 0.23
CA VAL A 364 7.59 -2.18 0.95
C VAL A 364 7.01 -3.14 1.97
N GLU A 365 6.90 -2.70 3.24
CA GLU A 365 6.49 -3.55 4.36
C GLU A 365 5.46 -2.83 5.22
N ARG A 366 4.43 -3.56 5.70
CA ARG A 366 3.43 -2.98 6.61
C ARG A 366 4.07 -2.63 7.94
N LYS A 367 3.71 -1.47 8.45
CA LYS A 367 4.11 -0.99 9.77
C LYS A 367 3.47 -1.84 10.87
N VAL A 368 4.15 -1.94 11.99
CA VAL A 368 3.57 -2.50 13.20
C VAL A 368 2.61 -1.49 13.81
N SER A 369 1.36 -1.90 14.01
CA SER A 369 0.33 -1.10 14.68
C SER A 369 0.48 -1.19 16.19
N ARG A 370 0.64 -2.40 16.72
CA ARG A 370 0.88 -2.67 18.13
C ARG A 370 1.56 -4.03 18.34
N THR A 371 2.14 -4.20 19.50
CA THR A 371 2.61 -5.52 19.99
C THR A 371 1.89 -5.82 21.30
N GLU A 372 1.27 -6.98 21.38
CA GLU A 372 0.51 -7.40 22.54
C GLU A 372 0.81 -8.88 22.86
N GLY A 373 1.19 -9.18 24.10
CA GLY A 373 1.57 -10.53 24.52
C GLY A 373 2.73 -11.15 23.72
N GLY A 374 3.63 -10.33 23.16
CA GLY A 374 4.73 -10.76 22.29
C GLY A 374 4.32 -11.00 20.84
N ARG A 375 3.08 -10.75 20.50
CA ARG A 375 2.56 -10.85 19.14
C ARG A 375 2.48 -9.47 18.49
N VAL A 376 2.92 -9.41 17.23
CA VAL A 376 2.82 -8.22 16.38
C VAL A 376 1.46 -8.19 15.68
N TYR A 377 0.86 -7.00 15.63
CA TYR A 377 -0.30 -6.67 14.80
C TYR A 377 0.11 -5.59 13.81
N LEU A 378 -0.16 -5.82 12.55
CA LEU A 378 0.22 -4.89 11.47
C LEU A 378 -0.88 -3.86 11.22
N MET A 379 -0.48 -2.68 10.75
CA MET A 379 -1.41 -1.65 10.30
C MET A 379 -2.20 -2.16 9.10
N ASP A 380 -3.50 -1.93 9.14
CA ASP A 380 -4.42 -2.28 8.06
C ASP A 380 -5.57 -1.29 8.05
N THR A 381 -5.42 -0.26 7.22
CA THR A 381 -6.42 0.81 7.04
C THR A 381 -6.94 0.85 5.61
N ASN A 382 -6.69 -0.19 4.81
CA ASN A 382 -6.91 -0.21 3.36
C ASN A 382 -6.25 0.97 2.64
N ASN A 383 -5.06 1.37 3.12
CA ASN A 383 -4.33 2.51 2.57
C ASN A 383 -2.81 2.26 2.64
N SER A 384 -2.24 1.76 1.57
CA SER A 384 -0.81 1.44 1.51
C SER A 384 0.11 2.65 1.79
N SER A 385 -0.32 3.89 1.53
CA SER A 385 0.47 5.08 1.88
C SER A 385 0.57 5.30 3.39
N ALA A 386 -0.47 4.92 4.14
CA ALA A 386 -0.47 4.98 5.61
C ALA A 386 0.17 3.74 6.22
N ASP A 387 -0.17 2.56 5.68
CA ASP A 387 0.13 1.26 6.27
C ASP A 387 1.55 0.77 5.99
N PHE A 388 2.16 1.17 4.89
CA PHE A 388 3.48 0.68 4.47
C PHE A 388 4.60 1.68 4.70
N THR A 389 5.80 1.16 4.79
CA THR A 389 7.06 1.91 4.77
C THR A 389 8.06 1.20 3.86
N VAL A 390 9.08 1.93 3.43
CA VAL A 390 10.21 1.35 2.70
C VAL A 390 11.17 0.70 3.70
N CYS A 391 11.56 -0.53 3.43
CA CYS A 391 12.57 -1.27 4.18
C CYS A 391 13.80 -1.50 3.30
N THR A 392 14.98 -1.12 3.79
CA THR A 392 16.27 -1.27 3.09
C THR A 392 16.99 -2.58 3.42
N ASP A 393 16.41 -3.39 4.31
CA ASP A 393 16.88 -4.71 4.68
C ASP A 393 15.71 -5.72 4.64
N PRO A 394 15.19 -6.05 3.44
CA PRO A 394 14.06 -6.93 3.28
C PRO A 394 14.42 -8.34 3.77
N THR A 395 13.81 -8.74 4.88
CA THR A 395 13.98 -10.08 5.46
C THR A 395 12.60 -10.67 5.67
N PRO A 396 12.30 -11.86 5.10
CA PRO A 396 11.04 -12.55 5.36
C PRO A 396 10.82 -12.79 6.86
N ARG A 397 9.56 -12.67 7.31
CA ARG A 397 9.11 -12.92 8.70
C ARG A 397 9.72 -12.05 9.78
N ASN A 398 10.47 -10.99 9.44
CA ASN A 398 11.03 -10.07 10.42
C ASN A 398 10.19 -8.78 10.49
N TYR A 399 9.43 -8.60 11.57
CA TYR A 399 8.55 -7.45 11.84
C TYR A 399 9.05 -6.58 13.01
N GLU A 400 10.17 -6.94 13.66
CA GLU A 400 10.70 -6.23 14.83
C GLU A 400 11.79 -5.22 14.49
N LYS A 401 11.97 -4.88 13.22
CA LYS A 401 13.02 -3.96 12.77
C LYS A 401 12.80 -2.54 13.29
N GLU A 402 13.88 -1.91 13.76
CA GLU A 402 13.90 -0.47 14.02
C GLU A 402 13.58 0.30 12.72
N GLY A 403 12.59 1.18 12.78
CA GLY A 403 12.16 1.99 11.62
C GLY A 403 10.81 1.58 11.00
N LEU A 404 10.22 0.44 11.39
CA LEU A 404 8.86 0.04 11.01
C LEU A 404 7.79 0.53 12.02
N ARG A 405 8.15 1.46 12.90
CA ARG A 405 7.25 2.02 13.93
C ARG A 405 6.63 3.34 13.51
#